data_f723cb68ca8f146f30858223e6712d0e
#
_entry.id   f723cb68ca8f146f30858223e6712d0e
#
_cell.length_a   1.000
_cell.length_b   1.000
_cell.length_c   1.000
_cell.angle_alpha   90.00
_cell.angle_beta   90.00
_cell.angle_gamma   90.00
#
_symmetry.space_group_name_H-M   'P 1'
#
loop_
_entity.id
_entity.type
_entity.pdbx_description
1 polymer ?
#
loop_
_entity_poly.entity_id
_entity_poly.type
_entity_poly.pdbx_seq_one_letter_code
_entity_poly.pdbx_strand_id
1 'polypeptide(L)'
;PAEISKGGKDFEFEVSVEVMPEFEPDNGINGEYFSYFNPMLAENTGARMVIPDENKPDDPEYAMRLYRSVAGTELAIYGYKGFTKLPEAADELGRPLYSDLTVTGFSAIRPVGPGIGKLEYAFHDGDDTDGSNPLIPNDQTRFLIGYEQELVANLTAGVQWYTEFNHDFDVRIANSSWPQFEATERRHVFTTQLRYQALQQTLVLHAFNFWSPTDDDGFLRFRATYSPTDKWQVSGGMNLFYGDEAHTFYGQFEDASNVYASFRYFFEG
;
A
#
# COMPACT_ATOMS: atom_id res chain seq x y z
N PRO A 1 16.47 6.93 17.57
CA PRO A 1 17.39 6.55 16.49
C PRO A 1 18.82 6.64 17.02
N ALA A 2 19.58 5.57 16.86
CA ALA A 2 20.99 5.55 17.18
C ALA A 2 21.77 5.87 15.90
N GLU A 3 22.38 7.06 15.82
CA GLU A 3 23.30 7.41 14.75
C GLU A 3 24.67 6.80 15.05
N ILE A 4 25.17 5.95 14.15
CA ILE A 4 26.54 5.48 14.17
C ILE A 4 27.25 6.10 12.95
N SER A 5 27.90 7.25 13.15
CA SER A 5 28.83 7.82 12.18
C SER A 5 30.22 7.23 12.41
N LYS A 6 30.79 6.51 11.45
CA LYS A 6 32.20 6.15 11.37
C LYS A 6 32.83 6.86 10.18
N GLY A 7 33.51 7.96 10.45
CA GLY A 7 34.10 8.84 9.45
C GLY A 7 35.29 8.25 8.71
N GLY A 8 35.17 8.23 7.40
CA GLY A 8 36.18 8.44 6.40
C GLY A 8 35.50 9.25 5.31
N LYS A 9 36.12 10.26 4.76
CA LYS A 9 35.50 11.29 3.91
C LYS A 9 34.78 10.78 2.65
N ASP A 10 34.72 9.47 2.41
CA ASP A 10 34.14 8.87 1.20
C ASP A 10 33.02 7.84 1.44
N PHE A 11 32.67 7.51 2.70
CA PHE A 11 31.70 6.45 3.01
C PHE A 11 30.81 6.78 4.23
N GLU A 12 29.99 7.81 4.12
CA GLU A 12 28.96 8.07 5.15
C GLU A 12 27.67 7.34 4.79
N PHE A 13 27.19 6.49 5.73
CA PHE A 13 25.88 5.86 5.69
C PHE A 13 25.07 6.36 6.88
N GLU A 14 23.79 6.56 6.67
CA GLU A 14 22.83 6.73 7.74
C GLU A 14 22.17 5.38 8.03
N VAL A 15 22.18 4.97 9.29
CA VAL A 15 21.55 3.74 9.76
C VAL A 15 20.44 4.09 10.74
N SER A 16 19.21 3.71 10.44
CA SER A 16 18.09 3.78 11.36
C SER A 16 17.71 2.37 11.77
N VAL A 17 17.53 2.15 13.08
CA VAL A 17 16.99 0.91 13.63
C VAL A 17 15.84 1.28 14.54
N GLU A 18 14.71 0.63 14.34
CA GLU A 18 13.50 0.83 15.12
C GLU A 18 13.08 -0.50 15.75
N VAL A 19 12.64 -0.42 17.00
CA VAL A 19 12.06 -1.55 17.73
C VAL A 19 10.67 -1.11 18.18
N MET A 20 9.68 -1.83 17.77
CA MET A 20 8.28 -1.63 18.15
C MET A 20 7.93 -2.72 19.16
N PRO A 21 7.88 -2.40 20.48
CA PRO A 21 7.72 -3.40 21.54
C PRO A 21 6.32 -4.00 21.59
N GLU A 22 5.33 -3.32 21.00
CA GLU A 22 3.95 -3.74 20.95
C GLU A 22 3.48 -3.72 19.49
N PHE A 23 2.75 -4.75 19.09
CA PHE A 23 2.16 -4.81 17.75
C PHE A 23 1.01 -3.80 17.64
N GLU A 24 1.08 -2.95 16.62
CA GLU A 24 -0.01 -2.06 16.21
C GLU A 24 -0.43 -2.39 14.77
N PRO A 25 -1.68 -2.83 14.54
CA PRO A 25 -2.20 -3.07 13.19
C PRO A 25 -2.44 -1.75 12.46
N ASP A 26 -2.44 -1.81 11.14
CA ASP A 26 -2.93 -0.72 10.32
C ASP A 26 -4.46 -0.55 10.45
N ASN A 27 -4.96 0.64 10.11
CA ASN A 27 -6.39 0.90 10.00
C ASN A 27 -6.97 0.15 8.79
N GLY A 28 -7.23 -1.13 8.97
CA GLY A 28 -7.81 -2.02 7.96
C GLY A 28 -9.34 -1.87 7.84
N ILE A 29 -9.88 -2.57 6.86
CA ILE A 29 -11.33 -2.69 6.65
C ILE A 29 -11.89 -3.60 7.75
N ASN A 30 -12.84 -3.07 8.51
CA ASN A 30 -13.43 -3.76 9.66
C ASN A 30 -14.92 -4.15 9.46
N GLY A 31 -15.46 -3.93 8.26
CA GLY A 31 -16.86 -4.23 7.95
C GLY A 31 -17.87 -3.15 8.36
N GLU A 32 -17.42 -1.98 8.88
CA GLU A 32 -18.36 -0.90 9.25
C GLU A 32 -18.86 -0.12 8.02
N TYR A 33 -17.96 0.22 7.11
CA TYR A 33 -18.26 0.94 5.86
C TYR A 33 -17.88 0.13 4.63
N PHE A 34 -16.84 -0.67 4.74
CA PHE A 34 -16.33 -1.56 3.71
C PHE A 34 -16.16 -2.94 4.32
N SER A 35 -16.44 -3.99 3.58
CA SER A 35 -16.18 -5.37 3.96
C SER A 35 -15.47 -6.10 2.84
N TYR A 36 -14.72 -7.13 3.20
CA TYR A 36 -14.05 -7.98 2.24
C TYR A 36 -15.02 -9.01 1.62
N PHE A 37 -14.69 -9.42 0.42
CA PHE A 37 -15.31 -10.56 -0.24
C PHE A 37 -15.15 -11.84 0.60
N ASN A 38 -16.21 -12.61 0.71
CA ASN A 38 -16.22 -13.89 1.39
C ASN A 38 -16.22 -15.03 0.38
N PRO A 39 -15.12 -15.76 0.19
CA PRO A 39 -15.02 -16.83 -0.81
C PRO A 39 -15.98 -18.00 -0.53
N MET A 40 -16.36 -18.26 0.72
CA MET A 40 -17.29 -19.34 1.08
C MET A 40 -18.71 -19.05 0.57
N LEU A 41 -19.12 -17.79 0.57
CA LEU A 41 -20.46 -17.37 0.14
C LEU A 41 -20.45 -16.80 -1.28
N ALA A 42 -19.26 -16.60 -1.87
CA ALA A 42 -19.02 -15.98 -3.16
C ALA A 42 -19.65 -14.58 -3.28
N GLU A 43 -19.68 -13.84 -2.18
CA GLU A 43 -20.27 -12.49 -2.12
C GLU A 43 -19.61 -11.62 -1.04
N ASN A 44 -19.82 -10.32 -1.13
CA ASN A 44 -19.50 -9.37 -0.07
C ASN A 44 -20.68 -9.27 0.91
N THR A 45 -20.51 -9.81 2.10
CA THR A 45 -21.61 -9.95 3.07
C THR A 45 -21.86 -8.72 3.93
N GLY A 46 -20.98 -7.71 3.87
CA GLY A 46 -21.02 -6.59 4.82
C GLY A 46 -20.71 -7.00 6.27
N ALA A 47 -20.16 -8.19 6.48
CA ALA A 47 -19.86 -8.70 7.80
C ALA A 47 -18.73 -7.92 8.46
N ARG A 48 -18.86 -7.67 9.77
CA ARG A 48 -17.74 -7.11 10.55
C ARG A 48 -16.65 -8.16 10.74
N MET A 49 -15.41 -7.73 10.53
CA MET A 49 -14.24 -8.52 10.85
C MET A 49 -13.99 -8.47 12.36
N VAL A 50 -13.88 -9.63 12.99
CA VAL A 50 -13.52 -9.77 14.40
C VAL A 50 -12.26 -10.61 14.48
N ILE A 51 -11.20 -10.03 15.01
CA ILE A 51 -9.91 -10.70 15.21
C ILE A 51 -9.86 -11.14 16.67
N PRO A 52 -9.80 -12.46 16.95
CA PRO A 52 -9.64 -12.96 18.31
C PRO A 52 -8.34 -12.47 18.95
N ASP A 53 -8.32 -12.31 20.26
CA ASP A 53 -7.12 -11.85 20.95
C ASP A 53 -5.95 -12.84 20.80
N GLU A 54 -6.23 -14.13 20.74
CA GLU A 54 -5.23 -15.18 20.46
C GLU A 54 -4.60 -15.12 19.07
N ASN A 55 -5.21 -14.40 18.11
CA ASN A 55 -4.72 -14.20 16.75
C ASN A 55 -3.98 -12.87 16.57
N LYS A 56 -3.76 -12.14 17.66
CA LYS A 56 -2.97 -10.90 17.68
C LYS A 56 -1.55 -11.20 18.15
N PRO A 57 -0.53 -10.68 17.45
CA PRO A 57 0.86 -10.88 17.85
C PRO A 57 1.19 -10.23 19.21
N ASP A 58 2.01 -10.92 20.00
CA ASP A 58 2.54 -10.43 21.29
C ASP A 58 4.04 -10.08 21.21
N ASP A 59 4.73 -10.51 20.14
CA ASP A 59 6.16 -10.32 19.97
C ASP A 59 6.50 -8.92 19.42
N PRO A 60 7.69 -8.37 19.75
CA PRO A 60 8.14 -7.09 19.21
C PRO A 60 8.53 -7.19 17.74
N GLU A 61 8.40 -6.07 17.05
CA GLU A 61 8.78 -5.93 15.65
C GLU A 61 10.08 -5.13 15.51
N TYR A 62 10.81 -5.38 14.43
CA TYR A 62 12.11 -4.76 14.17
C TYR A 62 12.16 -4.21 12.76
N ALA A 63 12.63 -2.98 12.60
CA ALA A 63 12.90 -2.39 11.29
C ALA A 63 14.32 -1.81 11.24
N MET A 64 14.94 -1.93 10.07
CA MET A 64 16.26 -1.37 9.80
C MET A 64 16.25 -0.69 8.43
N ARG A 65 16.89 0.46 8.34
CA ARG A 65 17.18 1.16 7.09
C ARG A 65 18.63 1.56 7.04
N LEU A 66 19.30 1.21 5.94
CA LEU A 66 20.61 1.71 5.58
C LEU A 66 20.45 2.64 4.38
N TYR A 67 20.78 3.91 4.53
CA TYR A 67 20.58 4.96 3.54
C TYR A 67 21.87 5.65 3.16
N ARG A 68 21.99 6.03 1.87
CA ARG A 68 23.06 6.85 1.36
C ARG A 68 22.66 7.63 0.11
N SER A 69 23.17 8.87 -0.01
CA SER A 69 23.12 9.62 -1.27
C SER A 69 24.44 9.50 -2.00
N VAL A 70 24.41 9.05 -3.27
CA VAL A 70 25.59 8.88 -4.13
C VAL A 70 25.33 9.55 -5.48
N ALA A 71 26.12 10.54 -5.84
CA ALA A 71 26.04 11.24 -7.12
C ALA A 71 24.60 11.69 -7.47
N GLY A 72 23.88 12.22 -6.47
CA GLY A 72 22.50 12.70 -6.63
C GLY A 72 21.44 11.59 -6.70
N THR A 73 21.84 10.33 -6.44
CA THR A 73 20.91 9.21 -6.29
C THR A 73 20.81 8.86 -4.82
N GLU A 74 19.60 8.83 -4.29
CA GLU A 74 19.30 8.32 -2.97
C GLU A 74 19.11 6.80 -3.06
N LEU A 75 19.89 6.07 -2.29
CA LEU A 75 19.85 4.60 -2.23
C LEU A 75 19.52 4.19 -0.81
N ALA A 76 18.61 3.23 -0.66
CA ALA A 76 18.32 2.65 0.64
C ALA A 76 18.14 1.13 0.55
N ILE A 77 18.54 0.45 1.63
CA ILE A 77 18.26 -0.98 1.85
C ILE A 77 17.44 -1.08 3.12
N TYR A 78 16.46 -1.96 3.12
CA TYR A 78 15.50 -2.14 4.19
C TYR A 78 15.49 -3.59 4.68
N GLY A 79 15.30 -3.76 5.96
CA GLY A 79 14.95 -5.01 6.59
C GLY A 79 13.82 -4.79 7.60
N TYR A 80 12.85 -5.66 7.62
CA TYR A 80 11.79 -5.68 8.60
C TYR A 80 11.55 -7.12 9.04
N LYS A 81 11.29 -7.32 10.32
CA LYS A 81 10.83 -8.56 10.88
C LYS A 81 9.74 -8.27 11.91
N GLY A 82 8.59 -8.84 11.69
CA GLY A 82 7.39 -8.65 12.49
C GLY A 82 6.22 -9.41 11.86
N PHE A 83 5.10 -8.72 11.70
CA PHE A 83 3.84 -9.33 11.26
C PHE A 83 3.20 -8.54 10.13
N THR A 84 2.28 -9.18 9.38
CA THR A 84 1.41 -8.47 8.45
C THR A 84 0.62 -7.40 9.20
N LYS A 85 0.51 -6.19 8.63
CA LYS A 85 -0.22 -5.09 9.29
C LYS A 85 -1.72 -5.12 9.03
N LEU A 86 -2.14 -5.89 8.05
CA LEU A 86 -3.52 -6.26 7.80
C LEU A 86 -3.71 -7.76 8.09
N PRO A 87 -4.89 -8.21 8.51
CA PRO A 87 -5.16 -9.62 8.78
C PRO A 87 -5.38 -10.39 7.46
N GLU A 88 -4.30 -10.65 6.76
CA GLU A 88 -4.27 -11.29 5.44
C GLU A 88 -4.27 -12.82 5.52
N ALA A 89 -4.15 -13.38 6.72
CA ALA A 89 -4.17 -14.80 6.99
C ALA A 89 -5.43 -15.23 7.77
N ALA A 90 -5.66 -16.54 7.85
CA ALA A 90 -6.70 -17.12 8.67
C ALA A 90 -6.18 -18.34 9.46
N ASP A 91 -6.78 -18.58 10.62
CA ASP A 91 -6.53 -19.79 11.39
C ASP A 91 -7.32 -21.00 10.83
N GLU A 92 -7.14 -22.18 11.42
CA GLU A 92 -7.83 -23.42 11.00
C GLU A 92 -9.37 -23.33 11.09
N LEU A 93 -9.90 -22.36 11.85
CA LEU A 93 -11.34 -22.11 11.96
C LEU A 93 -11.81 -21.03 10.97
N GLY A 94 -10.92 -20.51 10.11
CA GLY A 94 -11.19 -19.43 9.17
C GLY A 94 -11.33 -18.06 9.81
N ARG A 95 -10.82 -17.85 11.05
CA ARG A 95 -10.84 -16.56 11.71
C ARG A 95 -9.60 -15.75 11.33
N PRO A 96 -9.72 -14.43 11.10
CA PRO A 96 -8.61 -13.59 10.68
C PRO A 96 -7.45 -13.61 11.69
N LEU A 97 -6.22 -13.63 11.16
CA LEU A 97 -5.00 -13.49 11.96
C LEU A 97 -3.94 -12.66 11.22
N TYR A 98 -2.96 -12.16 11.97
CA TYR A 98 -1.75 -11.54 11.46
C TYR A 98 -0.65 -12.60 11.43
N SER A 99 -0.12 -12.91 10.24
CA SER A 99 0.96 -13.89 10.07
C SER A 99 2.34 -13.23 10.21
N ASP A 100 3.36 -14.01 10.55
CA ASP A 100 4.74 -13.58 10.56
C ASP A 100 5.16 -13.04 9.18
N LEU A 101 6.01 -12.05 9.19
CA LEU A 101 6.50 -11.41 7.97
C LEU A 101 7.93 -10.92 8.14
N THR A 102 8.81 -11.36 7.25
CA THR A 102 10.12 -10.77 7.05
C THR A 102 10.16 -10.07 5.69
N VAL A 103 10.57 -8.81 5.66
CA VAL A 103 10.73 -8.07 4.42
C VAL A 103 12.16 -7.62 4.24
N THR A 104 12.72 -7.87 3.06
CA THR A 104 13.98 -7.30 2.62
C THR A 104 13.75 -6.53 1.34
N GLY A 105 14.38 -5.37 1.21
CA GLY A 105 14.15 -4.56 0.03
C GLY A 105 15.19 -3.49 -0.19
N PHE A 106 15.10 -2.84 -1.35
CA PHE A 106 15.90 -1.67 -1.67
C PHE A 106 15.10 -0.63 -2.44
N SER A 107 15.54 0.62 -2.39
CA SER A 107 15.02 1.69 -3.23
C SER A 107 16.13 2.55 -3.81
N ALA A 108 15.85 3.14 -4.97
CA ALA A 108 16.67 4.14 -5.63
C ALA A 108 15.81 5.29 -6.14
N ILE A 109 16.15 6.52 -5.75
CA ILE A 109 15.45 7.74 -6.18
C ILE A 109 16.47 8.71 -6.73
N ARG A 110 16.23 9.28 -7.92
CA ARG A 110 17.11 10.25 -8.53
C ARG A 110 16.39 11.21 -9.46
N PRO A 111 16.93 12.41 -9.67
CA PRO A 111 16.52 13.28 -10.77
C PRO A 111 16.79 12.59 -12.13
N VAL A 112 15.80 12.59 -13.02
CA VAL A 112 15.87 12.07 -14.38
C VAL A 112 15.25 13.10 -15.32
N GLY A 113 16.08 13.80 -16.10
CA GLY A 113 15.60 14.91 -16.93
C GLY A 113 14.92 15.99 -16.07
N PRO A 114 13.70 16.43 -16.41
CA PRO A 114 12.95 17.44 -15.65
C PRO A 114 12.22 16.90 -14.42
N GLY A 115 12.25 15.62 -14.15
CA GLY A 115 11.50 14.98 -13.07
C GLY A 115 12.34 14.10 -12.16
N ILE A 116 11.65 13.27 -11.39
CA ILE A 116 12.22 12.34 -10.42
C ILE A 116 11.80 10.93 -10.81
N GLY A 117 12.78 10.06 -11.03
CA GLY A 117 12.59 8.63 -11.21
C GLY A 117 12.78 7.89 -9.89
N LYS A 118 12.00 6.85 -9.67
CA LYS A 118 12.11 5.95 -8.52
C LYS A 118 11.99 4.50 -8.95
N LEU A 119 12.68 3.65 -8.19
CA LEU A 119 12.67 2.21 -8.34
C LEU A 119 12.67 1.61 -6.94
N GLU A 120 11.81 0.61 -6.72
CA GLU A 120 11.71 -0.10 -5.46
C GLU A 120 11.58 -1.59 -5.72
N TYR A 121 12.17 -2.38 -4.84
CA TYR A 121 12.09 -3.83 -4.83
C TYR A 121 11.90 -4.29 -3.39
N ALA A 122 11.05 -5.28 -3.17
CA ALA A 122 10.90 -5.95 -1.89
C ALA A 122 10.63 -7.44 -2.09
N PHE A 123 11.20 -8.24 -1.21
CA PHE A 123 10.87 -9.65 -1.03
C PHE A 123 10.18 -9.79 0.33
N HIS A 124 8.99 -10.34 0.30
CA HIS A 124 8.16 -10.66 1.46
C HIS A 124 8.24 -12.16 1.68
N ASP A 125 8.81 -12.55 2.82
CA ASP A 125 9.00 -13.93 3.29
C ASP A 125 8.03 -14.14 4.45
N GLY A 126 7.06 -15.00 4.25
CA GLY A 126 5.98 -15.31 5.20
C GLY A 126 6.18 -16.66 5.91
N ASP A 127 5.15 -17.11 6.61
CA ASP A 127 5.17 -18.40 7.29
C ASP A 127 5.00 -19.59 6.34
N ASP A 128 4.32 -19.39 5.22
CA ASP A 128 4.08 -20.44 4.22
C ASP A 128 5.07 -20.31 3.05
N THR A 129 6.27 -20.83 3.25
CA THR A 129 7.38 -20.71 2.30
C THR A 129 7.27 -21.63 1.09
N ASP A 130 6.33 -22.60 1.06
CA ASP A 130 6.16 -23.55 -0.03
C ASP A 130 4.76 -23.52 -0.68
N GLY A 131 3.89 -22.58 -0.26
CA GLY A 131 2.54 -22.39 -0.79
C GLY A 131 1.55 -23.50 -0.43
N SER A 132 1.87 -24.35 0.53
CA SER A 132 1.05 -25.52 0.87
C SER A 132 -0.15 -25.18 1.75
N ASN A 133 -0.13 -24.05 2.45
CA ASN A 133 -1.20 -23.59 3.33
C ASN A 133 -1.97 -22.39 2.71
N PRO A 134 -3.11 -22.58 2.07
CA PRO A 134 -3.87 -21.49 1.44
C PRO A 134 -4.49 -20.49 2.44
N LEU A 135 -4.39 -20.76 3.75
CA LEU A 135 -4.86 -19.83 4.79
C LEU A 135 -3.83 -18.74 5.13
N ILE A 136 -2.59 -18.88 4.65
CA ILE A 136 -1.49 -17.94 4.89
C ILE A 136 -0.99 -17.41 3.56
N PRO A 137 -0.67 -16.12 3.42
CA PRO A 137 -0.09 -15.58 2.19
C PRO A 137 1.22 -16.26 1.82
N ASN A 138 1.42 -16.56 0.53
CA ASN A 138 2.69 -17.05 0.01
C ASN A 138 3.77 -15.96 0.06
N ASP A 139 5.01 -16.38 -0.07
CA ASP A 139 6.11 -15.48 -0.36
C ASP A 139 5.85 -14.65 -1.60
N GLN A 140 6.26 -13.38 -1.57
CA GLN A 140 6.01 -12.45 -2.67
C GLN A 140 7.25 -11.65 -3.04
N THR A 141 7.44 -11.48 -4.34
CA THR A 141 8.34 -10.42 -4.86
C THR A 141 7.50 -9.25 -5.35
N ARG A 142 7.86 -8.06 -4.90
CA ARG A 142 7.21 -6.79 -5.28
C ARG A 142 8.20 -5.86 -5.93
N PHE A 143 7.80 -5.22 -7.01
CA PHE A 143 8.63 -4.28 -7.76
C PHE A 143 7.84 -3.06 -8.18
N LEU A 144 8.46 -1.88 -8.09
CA LEU A 144 7.87 -0.62 -8.51
C LEU A 144 8.90 0.20 -9.30
N ILE A 145 8.45 0.77 -10.41
CA ILE A 145 9.13 1.85 -11.11
C ILE A 145 8.18 3.02 -11.27
N GLY A 146 8.67 4.23 -11.04
CA GLY A 146 7.85 5.44 -11.11
C GLY A 146 8.60 6.64 -11.64
N TYR A 147 7.84 7.59 -12.15
CA TYR A 147 8.34 8.87 -12.62
C TYR A 147 7.35 9.99 -12.32
N GLU A 148 7.84 11.11 -11.80
CA GLU A 148 7.03 12.29 -11.52
C GLU A 148 7.72 13.54 -12.03
N GLN A 149 6.97 14.45 -12.65
CA GLN A 149 7.48 15.77 -13.05
C GLN A 149 6.40 16.85 -13.04
N GLU A 150 6.82 18.09 -12.95
CA GLU A 150 5.99 19.24 -13.28
C GLU A 150 5.92 19.38 -14.81
N LEU A 151 4.73 19.18 -15.39
CA LEU A 151 4.50 19.24 -16.84
C LEU A 151 4.49 20.69 -17.35
N VAL A 152 3.78 21.54 -16.62
CA VAL A 152 3.71 22.99 -16.79
C VAL A 152 3.56 23.60 -15.40
N ALA A 153 3.74 24.90 -15.27
CA ALA A 153 3.66 25.61 -13.98
C ALA A 153 2.41 25.20 -13.18
N ASN A 154 2.62 24.72 -11.96
CA ASN A 154 1.60 24.25 -11.02
C ASN A 154 0.85 22.96 -11.40
N LEU A 155 1.24 22.27 -12.46
CA LEU A 155 0.68 20.97 -12.84
C LEU A 155 1.75 19.89 -12.74
N THR A 156 1.66 19.05 -11.71
CA THR A 156 2.52 17.88 -11.52
C THR A 156 1.77 16.62 -11.96
N ALA A 157 2.47 15.75 -12.69
CA ALA A 157 1.98 14.43 -13.07
C ALA A 157 2.97 13.36 -12.63
N GLY A 158 2.45 12.25 -12.12
CA GLY A 158 3.20 11.06 -11.77
C GLY A 158 2.58 9.81 -12.38
N VAL A 159 3.43 8.88 -12.77
CA VAL A 159 3.03 7.54 -13.23
C VAL A 159 3.89 6.50 -12.54
N GLN A 160 3.30 5.36 -12.19
CA GLN A 160 4.01 4.22 -11.61
C GLN A 160 3.48 2.93 -12.23
N TRP A 161 4.37 1.99 -12.38
CA TRP A 161 4.04 0.60 -12.61
C TRP A 161 4.52 -0.20 -11.41
N TYR A 162 3.60 -0.95 -10.81
CA TYR A 162 3.84 -1.84 -9.69
C TYR A 162 3.47 -3.26 -10.11
N THR A 163 4.23 -4.24 -9.65
CA THR A 163 3.93 -5.66 -9.88
C THR A 163 4.19 -6.47 -8.63
N GLU A 164 3.32 -7.43 -8.38
CA GLU A 164 3.43 -8.47 -7.39
C GLU A 164 3.61 -9.81 -8.10
N PHE A 165 4.48 -10.63 -7.57
CA PHE A 165 4.67 -12.00 -7.99
C PHE A 165 4.51 -12.92 -6.78
N ASN A 166 3.48 -13.76 -6.78
CA ASN A 166 3.21 -14.76 -5.75
C ASN A 166 4.00 -16.01 -6.07
N HIS A 167 4.93 -16.40 -5.19
CA HIS A 167 5.70 -17.62 -5.32
C HIS A 167 4.83 -18.83 -5.02
N ASP A 168 5.24 -20.01 -5.52
CA ASP A 168 4.57 -21.30 -5.29
C ASP A 168 3.07 -21.30 -5.59
N PHE A 169 2.67 -20.46 -6.57
CA PHE A 169 1.28 -20.23 -6.95
C PHE A 169 0.54 -21.52 -7.32
N ASP A 170 1.16 -22.41 -8.11
CA ASP A 170 0.54 -23.67 -8.53
C ASP A 170 0.24 -24.57 -7.31
N VAL A 171 1.11 -24.58 -6.31
CA VAL A 171 0.94 -25.36 -5.07
C VAL A 171 -0.23 -24.77 -4.27
N ARG A 172 -0.30 -23.43 -4.15
CA ARG A 172 -1.41 -22.76 -3.49
C ARG A 172 -2.75 -23.08 -4.16
N ILE A 173 -2.83 -22.94 -5.48
CA ILE A 173 -4.05 -23.26 -6.24
C ILE A 173 -4.48 -24.71 -6.03
N ALA A 174 -3.53 -25.65 -6.01
CA ALA A 174 -3.82 -27.08 -5.80
C ALA A 174 -4.37 -27.39 -4.40
N ASN A 175 -4.01 -26.58 -3.39
CA ASN A 175 -4.43 -26.76 -2.00
C ASN A 175 -5.61 -25.87 -1.60
N SER A 176 -5.94 -24.83 -2.39
CA SER A 176 -7.03 -23.90 -2.09
C SER A 176 -8.40 -24.58 -2.20
N SER A 177 -9.28 -24.26 -1.25
CA SER A 177 -10.69 -24.66 -1.31
C SER A 177 -11.50 -23.85 -2.32
N TRP A 178 -11.01 -22.68 -2.72
CA TRP A 178 -11.66 -21.74 -3.66
C TRP A 178 -10.65 -21.19 -4.69
N PRO A 179 -10.02 -22.06 -5.50
CA PRO A 179 -8.94 -21.63 -6.40
C PRO A 179 -9.35 -20.55 -7.41
N GLN A 180 -10.65 -20.45 -7.73
CA GLN A 180 -11.19 -19.43 -8.64
C GLN A 180 -11.22 -18.02 -8.03
N PHE A 181 -11.05 -17.88 -6.72
CA PHE A 181 -11.04 -16.59 -6.01
C PHE A 181 -9.64 -16.23 -5.48
N GLU A 182 -8.65 -17.07 -5.72
CA GLU A 182 -7.27 -16.74 -5.33
C GLU A 182 -6.71 -15.60 -6.16
N ALA A 183 -5.79 -14.85 -5.56
CA ALA A 183 -5.04 -13.82 -6.27
C ALA A 183 -4.27 -14.44 -7.44
N THR A 184 -4.00 -13.67 -8.49
CA THR A 184 -3.23 -14.13 -9.65
C THR A 184 -1.75 -14.32 -9.31
N GLU A 185 -1.04 -15.21 -10.05
CA GLU A 185 0.41 -15.39 -9.90
C GLU A 185 1.17 -14.07 -10.05
N ARG A 186 0.77 -13.26 -11.03
CA ARG A 186 1.39 -11.95 -11.30
C ARG A 186 0.33 -10.90 -11.46
N ARG A 187 0.35 -9.95 -10.54
CA ARG A 187 -0.54 -8.80 -10.59
C ARG A 187 0.21 -7.55 -11.00
N HIS A 188 -0.33 -6.83 -11.97
CA HIS A 188 0.20 -5.54 -12.41
C HIS A 188 -0.76 -4.43 -12.04
N VAL A 189 -0.22 -3.33 -11.53
CA VAL A 189 -0.99 -2.12 -11.19
C VAL A 189 -0.30 -0.91 -11.77
N PHE A 190 -1.05 -0.11 -12.52
CA PHE A 190 -0.62 1.20 -12.98
C PHE A 190 -1.26 2.26 -12.09
N THR A 191 -0.42 3.16 -11.58
CA THR A 191 -0.88 4.31 -10.80
C THR A 191 -0.63 5.58 -11.59
N THR A 192 -1.63 6.44 -11.69
CA THR A 192 -1.48 7.78 -12.27
C THR A 192 -1.93 8.82 -11.26
N GLN A 193 -1.17 9.90 -11.17
CA GLN A 193 -1.46 11.02 -10.28
C GLN A 193 -1.34 12.33 -11.05
N LEU A 194 -2.34 13.22 -10.86
CA LEU A 194 -2.32 14.59 -11.34
C LEU A 194 -2.62 15.51 -10.18
N ARG A 195 -1.77 16.55 -10.01
CA ARG A 195 -1.98 17.60 -9.02
C ARG A 195 -1.87 18.96 -9.71
N TYR A 196 -2.95 19.75 -9.65
CA TYR A 196 -2.98 21.09 -10.18
C TYR A 196 -3.29 22.11 -9.10
N GLN A 197 -2.47 23.18 -9.04
CA GLN A 197 -2.63 24.29 -8.10
C GLN A 197 -3.08 25.53 -8.87
N ALA A 198 -4.25 26.07 -8.56
CA ALA A 198 -4.86 27.22 -9.19
C ALA A 198 -5.11 28.35 -8.18
N LEU A 199 -5.55 29.51 -8.67
CA LEU A 199 -5.94 30.67 -7.85
C LEU A 199 -4.87 31.05 -6.81
N GLN A 200 -3.61 31.20 -7.25
CA GLN A 200 -2.47 31.48 -6.36
C GLN A 200 -2.30 30.39 -5.29
N GLN A 201 -2.51 29.13 -5.68
CA GLN A 201 -2.40 27.92 -4.85
C GLN A 201 -3.49 27.77 -3.77
N THR A 202 -4.51 28.63 -3.75
CA THR A 202 -5.65 28.48 -2.85
C THR A 202 -6.61 27.39 -3.27
N LEU A 203 -6.59 26.96 -4.54
CA LEU A 203 -7.32 25.83 -5.06
C LEU A 203 -6.36 24.72 -5.48
N VAL A 204 -6.50 23.55 -4.88
CA VAL A 204 -5.74 22.34 -5.23
C VAL A 204 -6.71 21.30 -5.77
N LEU A 205 -6.47 20.87 -7.01
CA LEU A 205 -7.16 19.73 -7.63
C LEU A 205 -6.21 18.55 -7.64
N HIS A 206 -6.71 17.40 -7.24
CA HIS A 206 -5.96 16.15 -7.21
C HIS A 206 -6.79 15.04 -7.82
N ALA A 207 -6.25 14.36 -8.82
CA ALA A 207 -6.79 13.14 -9.38
C ALA A 207 -5.77 12.01 -9.19
N PHE A 208 -6.24 10.87 -8.78
CA PHE A 208 -5.43 9.70 -8.52
C PHE A 208 -6.16 8.45 -9.00
N ASN A 209 -5.49 7.59 -9.76
CA ASN A 209 -6.05 6.37 -10.30
C ASN A 209 -5.10 5.19 -10.08
N PHE A 210 -5.64 4.09 -9.57
CA PHE A 210 -5.08 2.76 -9.65
C PHE A 210 -5.85 1.97 -10.71
N TRP A 211 -5.15 1.27 -11.56
CA TRP A 211 -5.72 0.38 -12.54
C TRP A 211 -4.90 -0.90 -12.64
N SER A 212 -5.55 -2.03 -12.40
CA SER A 212 -4.98 -3.36 -12.59
C SER A 212 -5.47 -3.95 -13.91
N PRO A 213 -4.64 -4.03 -14.94
CA PRO A 213 -5.01 -4.73 -16.17
C PRO A 213 -5.05 -6.26 -15.98
N THR A 214 -4.55 -6.78 -14.89
CA THR A 214 -4.56 -8.21 -14.58
C THR A 214 -5.93 -8.63 -14.04
N ASP A 215 -6.51 -7.81 -13.16
CA ASP A 215 -7.78 -8.10 -12.48
C ASP A 215 -8.94 -7.36 -13.15
N ASP A 216 -8.66 -6.52 -14.15
CA ASP A 216 -9.60 -5.62 -14.82
C ASP A 216 -10.39 -4.75 -13.84
N ASP A 217 -9.71 -4.29 -12.79
CA ASP A 217 -10.27 -3.51 -11.69
C ASP A 217 -9.49 -2.22 -11.42
N GLY A 218 -10.04 -1.36 -10.58
CA GLY A 218 -9.32 -0.16 -10.18
C GLY A 218 -10.09 0.78 -9.26
N PHE A 219 -9.38 1.86 -8.93
CA PHE A 219 -9.87 2.89 -8.03
C PHE A 219 -9.49 4.27 -8.54
N LEU A 220 -10.49 5.12 -8.77
CA LEU A 220 -10.32 6.52 -9.16
C LEU A 220 -10.76 7.42 -8.00
N ARG A 221 -9.86 8.30 -7.59
CA ARG A 221 -10.13 9.34 -6.60
C ARG A 221 -9.93 10.72 -7.22
N PHE A 222 -10.93 11.56 -7.08
CA PHE A 222 -10.83 13.00 -7.37
C PHE A 222 -11.08 13.80 -6.10
N ARG A 223 -10.27 14.85 -5.88
CA ARG A 223 -10.43 15.78 -4.76
C ARG A 223 -10.15 17.20 -5.21
N ALA A 224 -11.03 18.12 -4.86
CA ALA A 224 -10.81 19.56 -4.92
C ALA A 224 -10.75 20.13 -3.49
N THR A 225 -9.74 20.93 -3.20
CA THR A 225 -9.59 21.63 -1.91
C THR A 225 -9.42 23.11 -2.18
N TYR A 226 -10.29 23.92 -1.59
CA TYR A 226 -10.26 25.37 -1.72
C TYR A 226 -10.09 26.01 -0.35
N SER A 227 -9.03 26.82 -0.21
CA SER A 227 -8.69 27.55 1.02
C SER A 227 -8.71 29.05 0.72
N PRO A 228 -9.89 29.72 0.75
CA PRO A 228 -10.00 31.14 0.45
C PRO A 228 -9.25 32.03 1.43
N THR A 229 -9.04 31.57 2.64
CA THR A 229 -8.23 32.21 3.70
C THR A 229 -7.53 31.14 4.53
N ASP A 230 -6.59 31.54 5.39
CA ASP A 230 -5.88 30.62 6.29
C ASP A 230 -6.80 29.94 7.32
N LYS A 231 -8.00 30.52 7.54
CA LYS A 231 -8.97 30.00 8.52
C LYS A 231 -10.02 29.05 7.93
N TRP A 232 -10.26 29.11 6.62
CA TRP A 232 -11.35 28.39 5.99
C TRP A 232 -10.83 27.44 4.92
N GLN A 233 -11.28 26.19 4.98
CA GLN A 233 -11.03 25.21 3.96
C GLN A 233 -12.31 24.43 3.62
N VAL A 234 -12.62 24.36 2.34
CA VAL A 234 -13.69 23.53 1.79
C VAL A 234 -13.08 22.49 0.90
N SER A 235 -13.48 21.23 1.06
CA SER A 235 -13.04 20.15 0.17
C SER A 235 -14.25 19.35 -0.29
N GLY A 236 -14.17 18.86 -1.51
CA GLY A 236 -15.12 17.90 -2.06
C GLY A 236 -14.40 16.93 -2.97
N GLY A 237 -14.98 15.76 -3.15
CA GLY A 237 -14.38 14.76 -4.01
C GLY A 237 -15.28 13.55 -4.21
N MET A 238 -14.74 12.59 -4.96
CA MET A 238 -15.37 11.31 -5.20
C MET A 238 -14.33 10.19 -5.14
N ASN A 239 -14.78 9.03 -4.75
CA ASN A 239 -14.07 7.76 -4.78
C ASN A 239 -14.92 6.80 -5.63
N LEU A 240 -14.35 6.30 -6.71
CA LEU A 240 -15.00 5.36 -7.61
C LEU A 240 -14.17 4.08 -7.63
N PHE A 241 -14.77 3.00 -7.20
CA PHE A 241 -14.23 1.66 -7.34
C PHE A 241 -14.91 1.01 -8.55
N TYR A 242 -14.17 0.25 -9.32
CA TYR A 242 -14.68 -0.44 -10.49
C TYR A 242 -13.96 -1.78 -10.68
N GLY A 243 -14.65 -2.74 -11.28
CA GLY A 243 -14.17 -4.07 -11.60
C GLY A 243 -15.35 -5.02 -11.78
N ASP A 244 -15.28 -5.91 -12.76
CA ASP A 244 -16.38 -6.81 -13.10
C ASP A 244 -16.49 -7.99 -12.11
N GLU A 245 -15.40 -8.31 -11.41
CA GLU A 245 -15.32 -9.46 -10.51
C GLU A 245 -15.27 -9.05 -9.03
N ALA A 246 -16.26 -9.45 -8.27
CA ALA A 246 -16.42 -9.07 -6.86
C ALA A 246 -15.31 -9.62 -5.92
N HIS A 247 -14.46 -10.54 -6.38
CA HIS A 247 -13.35 -11.07 -5.58
C HIS A 247 -12.02 -10.35 -5.81
N THR A 248 -11.92 -9.46 -6.82
CA THR A 248 -10.70 -8.73 -7.11
C THR A 248 -10.46 -7.61 -6.09
N PHE A 249 -9.23 -7.11 -6.03
CA PHE A 249 -8.81 -6.19 -4.97
C PHE A 249 -9.67 -4.92 -4.88
N TYR A 250 -10.01 -4.29 -6.01
CA TYR A 250 -10.88 -3.12 -6.04
C TYR A 250 -12.33 -3.45 -6.39
N GLY A 251 -12.59 -4.48 -7.19
CA GLY A 251 -13.93 -4.86 -7.62
C GLY A 251 -14.84 -5.19 -6.44
N GLN A 252 -14.31 -5.77 -5.36
CA GLN A 252 -15.07 -6.04 -4.14
C GLN A 252 -15.67 -4.79 -3.48
N PHE A 253 -15.24 -3.59 -3.87
CA PHE A 253 -15.69 -2.32 -3.30
C PHE A 253 -16.51 -1.46 -4.27
N GLU A 254 -16.96 -1.99 -5.40
CA GLU A 254 -17.72 -1.24 -6.42
C GLU A 254 -18.91 -0.51 -5.81
N ASP A 255 -19.71 -1.19 -4.98
CA ASP A 255 -20.88 -0.63 -4.29
C ASP A 255 -20.54 0.42 -3.22
N ALA A 256 -19.27 0.54 -2.84
CA ALA A 256 -18.77 1.51 -1.87
C ALA A 256 -18.33 2.83 -2.52
N SER A 257 -18.53 2.99 -3.83
CA SER A 257 -18.27 4.23 -4.54
C SER A 257 -19.07 5.38 -3.93
N ASN A 258 -18.41 6.53 -3.73
CA ASN A 258 -19.03 7.61 -2.98
C ASN A 258 -18.57 9.00 -3.44
N VAL A 259 -19.36 10.01 -3.06
CA VAL A 259 -19.00 11.42 -3.12
C VAL A 259 -19.01 12.02 -1.73
N TYR A 260 -18.14 12.98 -1.48
CA TYR A 260 -18.05 13.61 -0.17
C TYR A 260 -17.78 15.11 -0.27
N ALA A 261 -18.18 15.83 0.78
CA ALA A 261 -17.80 17.22 1.00
C ALA A 261 -17.38 17.40 2.46
N SER A 262 -16.42 18.28 2.70
CA SER A 262 -16.00 18.63 4.04
C SER A 262 -15.73 20.13 4.14
N PHE A 263 -15.97 20.64 5.34
CA PHE A 263 -15.74 22.03 5.69
C PHE A 263 -14.90 22.06 6.98
N ARG A 264 -13.82 22.85 6.97
CA ARG A 264 -12.93 22.99 8.12
C ARG A 264 -12.69 24.45 8.44
N TYR A 265 -12.78 24.77 9.72
CA TYR A 265 -12.40 26.08 10.27
C TYR A 265 -11.24 25.89 11.23
N PHE A 266 -10.17 26.67 11.04
CA PHE A 266 -9.00 26.66 11.91
C PHE A 266 -9.12 27.80 12.92
N PHE A 267 -9.18 27.45 14.19
CA PHE A 267 -9.15 28.41 15.29
C PHE A 267 -7.70 28.80 15.54
N GLU A 268 -7.46 30.09 15.76
CA GLU A 268 -6.19 30.55 16.34
C GLU A 268 -6.19 30.14 17.81
N GLY A 269 -5.20 29.38 18.27
CA GLY A 269 -4.94 29.03 19.65
C GLY A 269 -4.18 30.14 20.37
#